data_bda65c247898e6a69c483a959ccd6e03
#
_entry.id   bda65c247898e6a69c483a959ccd6e03
#
_cell.length_a   1.000
_cell.length_b   1.000
_cell.length_c   1.000
_cell.angle_alpha   90.00
_cell.angle_beta   90.00
_cell.angle_gamma   90.00
#
_symmetry.space_group_name_H-M   'P 1'
#
loop_
_entity.id
_entity.type
_entity.pdbx_description
1 polymer ?
#
loop_
_entity_poly.entity_id
_entity_poly.type
_entity_poly.pdbx_seq_one_letter_code
_entity_poly.pdbx_strand_id
1 'polypeptide(L)'
;MSRDRKTRLKAPYLKRIWLDPARVGTPDAYPFCLSLFKDGDFELAFERPITIIIGENGAGKSTILEAIAASLGFDDAGGGKGHMPVDHSHRREEHGGALAKALRASWLPKITRGWFFRAESFFSVARYLDEVGSPAADFLSHSHGEGFLRFFEERCQRQGVYIFDEPEAALSPARQIEFLKLLRRMDQSGLCQVIMATHSPILMALAGATLLQIHKYGLQPIRLEDTDHFRLMREFCRDPEAFVEAALESR
;
A
#
# COMPACT_ATOMS: atom_id res chain seq x y z
N MET A 1 7.67 -31.36 27.98
CA MET A 1 6.83 -31.15 26.81
C MET A 1 6.17 -29.75 26.95
N SER A 2 6.82 -28.71 26.40
CA SER A 2 6.29 -27.36 26.41
C SER A 2 5.21 -27.24 25.32
N ARG A 3 3.94 -27.07 25.76
CA ARG A 3 2.84 -26.71 24.83
C ARG A 3 3.04 -25.29 24.37
N ASP A 4 3.64 -25.16 23.21
CA ASP A 4 3.72 -23.89 22.46
C ASP A 4 2.28 -23.49 22.05
N ARG A 5 1.56 -22.83 22.95
CA ARG A 5 0.26 -22.21 22.65
C ARG A 5 0.55 -21.01 21.74
N LYS A 6 0.68 -21.26 20.45
CA LYS A 6 0.67 -20.22 19.43
C LYS A 6 -0.69 -19.54 19.44
N THR A 7 -0.87 -18.57 20.31
CA THR A 7 -2.03 -17.69 20.28
C THR A 7 -1.93 -16.87 18.99
N ARG A 8 -2.64 -17.29 17.96
CA ARG A 8 -2.74 -16.54 16.68
C ARG A 8 -3.69 -15.38 16.92
N LEU A 9 -3.15 -14.24 17.28
CA LEU A 9 -3.92 -13.00 17.30
C LEU A 9 -4.28 -12.64 15.84
N LYS A 10 -5.49 -12.06 15.68
CA LYS A 10 -5.98 -11.63 14.37
C LYS A 10 -5.43 -10.24 14.03
N ALA A 11 -5.29 -9.96 12.74
CA ALA A 11 -5.02 -8.60 12.24
C ALA A 11 -6.15 -7.63 12.64
N PRO A 12 -5.89 -6.33 12.73
CA PRO A 12 -4.63 -5.63 12.45
C PRO A 12 -3.63 -5.75 13.60
N TYR A 13 -2.35 -5.84 13.28
CA TYR A 13 -1.22 -5.92 14.21
C TYR A 13 -0.64 -4.55 14.51
N LEU A 14 -0.39 -3.74 13.48
CA LEU A 14 -0.15 -2.31 13.58
C LEU A 14 -1.48 -1.65 13.90
N LYS A 15 -1.59 -1.08 15.10
CA LYS A 15 -2.84 -0.48 15.58
C LYS A 15 -2.92 1.00 15.26
N ARG A 16 -1.78 1.69 15.32
CA ARG A 16 -1.71 3.13 15.12
C ARG A 16 -0.30 3.55 14.78
N ILE A 17 -0.18 4.55 13.93
CA ILE A 17 1.04 5.33 13.74
C ILE A 17 0.72 6.80 13.97
N TRP A 18 1.69 7.57 14.46
CA TRP A 18 1.55 9.01 14.65
C TRP A 18 2.90 9.69 14.52
N LEU A 19 2.87 10.96 14.16
CA LEU A 19 4.06 11.79 14.12
C LEU A 19 4.49 12.17 15.53
N ASP A 20 5.78 12.02 15.83
CA ASP A 20 6.39 12.54 17.06
C ASP A 20 7.06 13.88 16.74
N PRO A 21 6.48 15.03 17.17
CA PRO A 21 7.03 16.35 16.83
C PRO A 21 8.48 16.53 17.26
N ALA A 22 8.91 15.86 18.35
CA ALA A 22 10.28 15.93 18.84
C ALA A 22 11.30 15.25 17.91
N ARG A 23 10.83 14.49 16.94
CA ARG A 23 11.65 13.75 15.97
C ARG A 23 11.56 14.30 14.55
N VAL A 24 10.74 15.30 14.33
CA VAL A 24 10.69 16.02 13.07
C VAL A 24 12.00 16.78 12.89
N GLY A 25 12.68 16.53 11.77
CA GLY A 25 13.92 17.23 11.44
C GLY A 25 13.65 18.68 11.02
N THR A 26 13.79 18.97 9.72
CA THR A 26 13.49 20.30 9.17
C THR A 26 12.03 20.34 8.75
N PRO A 27 11.14 21.12 9.41
CA PRO A 27 9.70 21.11 9.14
C PRO A 27 9.33 21.50 7.70
N ASP A 28 10.10 22.40 7.09
CA ASP A 28 9.86 22.87 5.73
C ASP A 28 10.47 21.95 4.66
N ALA A 29 11.24 20.94 5.05
CA ALA A 29 11.78 19.96 4.12
C ALA A 29 10.81 18.81 3.88
N TYR A 30 10.86 18.22 2.67
CA TYR A 30 10.12 17.00 2.39
C TYR A 30 10.61 15.85 3.29
N PRO A 31 9.70 15.02 3.85
CA PRO A 31 8.26 14.98 3.62
C PRO A 31 7.42 15.87 4.57
N PHE A 32 8.01 16.54 5.53
CA PHE A 32 7.29 17.26 6.60
C PHE A 32 6.58 18.52 6.09
N CYS A 33 7.00 19.08 4.94
CA CYS A 33 6.31 20.20 4.28
C CYS A 33 4.96 19.81 3.65
N LEU A 34 4.66 18.52 3.50
CA LEU A 34 3.35 18.07 3.02
C LEU A 34 2.26 18.52 3.97
N SER A 35 1.13 18.96 3.42
CA SER A 35 -0.01 19.45 4.22
C SER A 35 -0.45 18.47 5.30
N LEU A 36 -0.31 17.17 5.02
CA LEU A 36 -0.65 16.06 5.92
C LEU A 36 0.18 16.04 7.22
N PHE A 37 1.42 16.56 7.19
CA PHE A 37 2.35 16.51 8.33
C PHE A 37 2.66 17.87 8.93
N LYS A 38 2.25 18.95 8.26
CA LYS A 38 2.67 20.31 8.56
C LYS A 38 2.25 20.79 9.96
N ASP A 39 1.07 20.36 10.42
CA ASP A 39 0.54 20.77 11.72
C ASP A 39 1.08 19.89 12.89
N GLY A 40 1.86 18.85 12.58
CA GLY A 40 2.52 18.00 13.56
C GLY A 40 1.61 17.00 14.29
N ASP A 41 0.33 16.94 13.97
CA ASP A 41 -0.70 16.12 14.62
C ASP A 41 -1.13 14.88 13.80
N PHE A 42 -0.33 14.50 12.80
CA PHE A 42 -0.62 13.33 11.98
C PHE A 42 -0.78 12.07 12.83
N GLU A 43 -1.92 11.43 12.66
CA GLU A 43 -2.24 10.13 13.24
C GLU A 43 -3.04 9.27 12.25
N LEU A 44 -2.74 7.97 12.21
CA LEU A 44 -3.47 6.97 11.44
C LEU A 44 -3.72 5.74 12.31
N ALA A 45 -4.98 5.45 12.58
CA ALA A 45 -5.43 4.24 13.27
C ALA A 45 -5.88 3.16 12.29
N PHE A 46 -5.57 1.90 12.61
CA PHE A 46 -5.95 0.73 11.84
C PHE A 46 -6.98 -0.08 12.63
N GLU A 47 -8.23 0.03 12.27
CA GLU A 47 -9.33 -0.65 12.96
C GLU A 47 -9.66 -2.00 12.32
N ARG A 48 -9.44 -2.14 11.02
CA ARG A 48 -9.72 -3.34 10.23
C ARG A 48 -8.45 -3.94 9.64
N PRO A 49 -8.47 -5.23 9.28
CA PRO A 49 -7.32 -5.88 8.64
C PRO A 49 -6.88 -5.21 7.34
N ILE A 50 -7.81 -4.63 6.58
CA ILE A 50 -7.52 -3.97 5.31
C ILE A 50 -7.84 -2.48 5.41
N THR A 51 -6.84 -1.66 5.11
CA THR A 51 -6.96 -0.19 5.00
C THR A 51 -6.50 0.25 3.62
N ILE A 52 -7.34 1.01 2.94
CA ILE A 52 -7.09 1.58 1.61
C ILE A 52 -6.97 3.10 1.77
N ILE A 53 -5.86 3.65 1.32
CA ILE A 53 -5.55 5.08 1.36
C ILE A 53 -5.70 5.65 -0.04
N ILE A 54 -6.51 6.68 -0.19
CA ILE A 54 -6.72 7.40 -1.44
C ILE A 54 -6.41 8.88 -1.30
N GLY A 55 -6.20 9.55 -2.40
CA GLY A 55 -5.90 10.99 -2.46
C GLY A 55 -5.26 11.36 -3.77
N GLU A 56 -5.14 12.65 -4.03
CA GLU A 56 -4.52 13.20 -5.23
C GLU A 56 -3.05 12.77 -5.38
N ASN A 57 -2.51 12.93 -6.60
CA ASN A 57 -1.09 12.75 -6.85
C ASN A 57 -0.29 13.76 -6.01
N GLY A 58 0.79 13.29 -5.37
CA GLY A 58 1.59 14.13 -4.49
C GLY A 58 1.01 14.37 -3.09
N ALA A 59 -0.16 13.81 -2.74
CA ALA A 59 -0.76 13.97 -1.42
C ALA A 59 0.01 13.26 -0.29
N GLY A 60 1.01 12.41 -0.62
CA GLY A 60 1.82 11.71 0.37
C GLY A 60 1.43 10.25 0.61
N LYS A 61 0.59 9.63 -0.23
CA LYS A 61 0.20 8.22 -0.11
C LYS A 61 1.42 7.29 -0.05
N SER A 62 2.25 7.31 -1.09
CA SER A 62 3.47 6.48 -1.17
C SER A 62 4.43 6.78 -0.03
N THR A 63 4.56 8.04 0.37
CA THR A 63 5.43 8.46 1.48
C THR A 63 5.01 7.84 2.82
N ILE A 64 3.70 7.75 3.10
CA ILE A 64 3.18 7.04 4.28
C ILE A 64 3.51 5.55 4.18
N LEU A 65 3.26 4.93 3.02
CA LEU A 65 3.50 3.50 2.82
C LEU A 65 4.99 3.16 2.95
N GLU A 66 5.87 3.96 2.36
CA GLU A 66 7.33 3.85 2.48
C GLU A 66 7.78 3.96 3.94
N ALA A 67 7.25 4.93 4.68
CA ALA A 67 7.60 5.11 6.09
C ALA A 67 7.13 3.93 6.95
N ILE A 68 5.94 3.37 6.69
CA ILE A 68 5.47 2.15 7.35
C ILE A 68 6.38 0.98 6.98
N ALA A 69 6.70 0.79 5.70
CA ALA A 69 7.58 -0.26 5.21
C ALA A 69 8.96 -0.19 5.86
N ALA A 70 9.57 0.99 5.89
CA ALA A 70 10.87 1.23 6.55
C ALA A 70 10.82 0.93 8.06
N SER A 71 9.72 1.26 8.75
CA SER A 71 9.53 0.94 10.17
C SER A 71 9.44 -0.57 10.45
N LEU A 72 9.06 -1.36 9.45
CA LEU A 72 9.03 -2.83 9.46
C LEU A 72 10.37 -3.45 9.07
N GLY A 73 11.29 -2.66 8.53
CA GLY A 73 12.57 -3.09 8.00
C GLY A 73 12.44 -3.73 6.60
N PHE A 74 11.41 -3.35 5.84
CA PHE A 74 11.30 -3.65 4.41
C PHE A 74 12.12 -2.64 3.63
N ASP A 75 12.55 -3.05 2.43
CA ASP A 75 13.23 -2.15 1.51
C ASP A 75 12.24 -1.11 0.94
N ASP A 76 12.67 0.12 0.77
CA ASP A 76 11.87 1.22 0.23
C ASP A 76 11.58 1.07 -1.27
N ALA A 77 12.43 0.35 -1.99
CA ALA A 77 12.19 -0.04 -3.38
C ALA A 77 11.19 -1.20 -3.52
N GLY A 78 10.74 -1.81 -2.40
CA GLY A 78 9.89 -2.98 -2.37
C GLY A 78 10.64 -4.24 -1.95
N GLY A 79 9.94 -5.16 -1.35
CA GLY A 79 10.51 -6.41 -0.87
C GLY A 79 10.11 -6.74 0.56
N GLY A 80 10.60 -7.86 1.07
CA GLY A 80 10.46 -8.27 2.45
C GLY A 80 11.71 -7.96 3.25
N LYS A 81 11.64 -8.22 4.55
CA LYS A 81 12.77 -8.01 5.45
C LYS A 81 14.00 -8.84 5.02
N GLY A 82 15.11 -8.13 4.81
CA GLY A 82 16.39 -8.76 4.39
C GLY A 82 16.53 -8.99 2.89
N HIS A 83 15.58 -8.54 2.07
CA HIS A 83 15.76 -8.46 0.63
C HIS A 83 16.55 -7.19 0.31
N MET A 84 17.66 -7.36 -0.39
CA MET A 84 18.43 -6.25 -0.95
C MET A 84 18.13 -6.20 -2.45
N PRO A 85 17.53 -5.14 -2.99
CA PRO A 85 17.39 -4.98 -4.43
C PRO A 85 18.78 -4.88 -5.07
N VAL A 86 18.96 -5.53 -6.20
CA VAL A 86 20.24 -5.61 -6.93
C VAL A 86 20.60 -4.28 -7.58
N ASP A 87 19.62 -3.44 -7.85
CA ASP A 87 19.82 -2.17 -8.55
C ASP A 87 19.47 -0.98 -7.65
N HIS A 88 20.53 -0.33 -7.15
CA HIS A 88 20.44 0.92 -6.41
C HIS A 88 20.41 2.18 -7.32
N SER A 89 20.41 2.01 -8.65
CA SER A 89 20.46 3.13 -9.61
C SER A 89 19.22 4.02 -9.58
N HIS A 90 18.11 3.53 -9.03
CA HIS A 90 16.85 4.26 -8.87
C HIS A 90 16.55 4.65 -7.42
N ARG A 91 17.55 4.70 -6.53
CA ARG A 91 17.37 5.30 -5.22
C ARG A 91 16.93 6.76 -5.40
N ARG A 92 15.63 6.97 -5.44
CA ARG A 92 15.07 8.27 -5.08
C ARG A 92 15.52 8.56 -3.65
N GLU A 93 15.89 9.80 -3.39
CA GLU A 93 16.31 10.28 -2.06
C GLU A 93 15.47 9.62 -0.96
N GLU A 94 16.08 9.19 0.14
CA GLU A 94 15.51 8.37 1.23
C GLU A 94 14.35 9.09 1.98
N HIS A 95 13.29 9.45 1.27
CA HIS A 95 12.19 10.23 1.81
C HIS A 95 11.37 9.45 2.84
N GLY A 96 11.12 8.16 2.60
CA GLY A 96 10.46 7.28 3.56
C GLY A 96 11.24 7.10 4.85
N GLY A 97 12.58 7.11 4.79
CA GLY A 97 13.45 6.96 5.93
C GLY A 97 13.36 8.12 6.93
N ALA A 98 13.25 9.36 6.46
CA ALA A 98 13.11 10.54 7.33
C ALA A 98 11.78 10.50 8.11
N LEU A 99 10.67 10.22 7.40
CA LEU A 99 9.36 10.09 8.04
C LEU A 99 9.31 8.89 8.99
N ALA A 100 9.87 7.73 8.60
CA ALA A 100 9.90 6.54 9.46
C ALA A 100 10.61 6.79 10.80
N LYS A 101 11.67 7.61 10.83
CA LYS A 101 12.37 8.01 12.06
C LYS A 101 11.50 8.90 12.95
N ALA A 102 10.66 9.74 12.36
CA ALA A 102 9.77 10.64 13.08
C ALA A 102 8.45 9.98 13.50
N LEU A 103 8.07 8.85 12.89
CA LEU A 103 6.86 8.14 13.29
C LEU A 103 7.06 7.30 14.55
N ARG A 104 6.00 7.23 15.35
CA ARG A 104 5.79 6.26 16.42
C ARG A 104 4.71 5.27 15.98
N ALA A 105 4.78 4.05 16.51
CA ALA A 105 3.83 2.99 16.17
C ALA A 105 3.40 2.21 17.41
N SER A 106 2.11 1.88 17.47
CA SER A 106 1.52 0.95 18.45
C SER A 106 1.20 -0.38 17.80
N TRP A 107 1.61 -1.48 18.42
CA TRP A 107 1.51 -2.84 17.91
C TRP A 107 0.84 -3.79 18.90
N LEU A 108 0.09 -4.77 18.37
CA LEU A 108 -0.47 -5.86 19.17
C LEU A 108 -0.73 -7.13 18.33
N PRO A 109 0.18 -8.12 18.33
CA PRO A 109 1.59 -8.05 18.71
C PRO A 109 2.44 -7.36 17.63
N LYS A 110 3.70 -7.08 17.90
CA LYS A 110 4.60 -6.55 16.88
C LYS A 110 4.94 -7.67 15.86
N ILE A 111 4.42 -7.54 14.65
CA ILE A 111 4.68 -8.41 13.51
C ILE A 111 5.47 -7.60 12.48
N THR A 112 6.70 -8.03 12.20
CA THR A 112 7.59 -7.41 11.20
C THR A 112 7.83 -8.32 9.99
N ARG A 113 6.98 -9.33 9.80
CA ARG A 113 6.94 -10.17 8.61
C ARG A 113 5.95 -9.57 7.62
N GLY A 114 6.18 -9.79 6.35
CA GLY A 114 5.31 -9.33 5.29
C GLY A 114 6.11 -8.88 4.09
N TRP A 115 5.52 -8.00 3.31
CA TRP A 115 6.11 -7.54 2.06
C TRP A 115 5.60 -6.15 1.70
N PHE A 116 6.47 -5.35 1.11
CA PHE A 116 6.13 -4.10 0.46
C PHE A 116 6.15 -4.29 -1.07
N PHE A 117 5.03 -4.06 -1.70
CA PHE A 117 4.84 -4.18 -3.15
C PHE A 117 4.65 -2.81 -3.77
N ARG A 118 5.51 -2.47 -4.71
CA ARG A 118 5.41 -1.28 -5.55
C ARG A 118 5.31 -1.71 -7.00
N ALA A 119 4.34 -1.18 -7.73
CA ALA A 119 4.21 -1.52 -9.14
C ALA A 119 5.44 -1.09 -9.95
N GLU A 120 6.00 0.08 -9.65
CA GLU A 120 7.18 0.64 -10.33
C GLU A 120 8.43 -0.25 -10.24
N SER A 121 8.65 -0.87 -9.08
CA SER A 121 9.86 -1.68 -8.82
C SER A 121 9.62 -3.18 -8.90
N PHE A 122 8.38 -3.62 -9.11
CA PHE A 122 8.01 -5.03 -9.10
C PHE A 122 8.87 -5.87 -10.06
N PHE A 123 9.07 -5.40 -11.28
CA PHE A 123 9.84 -6.15 -12.27
C PHE A 123 11.32 -6.30 -11.92
N SER A 124 11.90 -5.31 -11.26
CA SER A 124 13.29 -5.39 -10.77
C SER A 124 13.40 -6.42 -9.64
N VAL A 125 12.44 -6.43 -8.73
CA VAL A 125 12.37 -7.41 -7.63
C VAL A 125 12.10 -8.82 -8.16
N ALA A 126 11.19 -8.99 -9.13
CA ALA A 126 10.88 -10.27 -9.74
C ALA A 126 12.10 -10.85 -10.48
N ARG A 127 12.81 -10.03 -11.25
CA ARG A 127 14.04 -10.43 -11.94
C ARG A 127 15.11 -10.91 -10.95
N TYR A 128 15.33 -10.17 -9.89
CA TYR A 128 16.26 -10.57 -8.84
C TYR A 128 15.89 -11.92 -8.22
N LEU A 129 14.62 -12.15 -7.93
CA LEU A 129 14.18 -13.42 -7.36
C LEU A 129 14.34 -14.59 -8.34
N ASP A 130 14.17 -14.36 -9.63
CA ASP A 130 14.43 -15.35 -10.67
C ASP A 130 15.92 -15.66 -10.78
N GLU A 131 16.81 -14.64 -10.72
CA GLU A 131 18.27 -14.79 -10.78
C GLU A 131 18.84 -15.53 -9.57
N VAL A 132 18.33 -15.30 -8.36
CA VAL A 132 18.79 -16.01 -7.15
C VAL A 132 18.16 -17.39 -6.98
N GLY A 133 17.39 -17.86 -7.96
CA GLY A 133 16.79 -19.20 -7.93
C GLY A 133 15.78 -19.38 -6.80
N SER A 134 14.99 -18.36 -6.49
CA SER A 134 13.89 -18.49 -5.52
C SER A 134 13.00 -19.68 -5.91
N PRO A 135 12.50 -20.51 -4.95
CA PRO A 135 11.65 -21.66 -5.25
C PRO A 135 10.38 -21.33 -6.06
N ALA A 136 10.03 -20.06 -6.14
CA ALA A 136 8.94 -19.50 -6.92
C ALA A 136 9.43 -18.79 -8.20
N ALA A 137 10.65 -19.09 -8.66
CA ALA A 137 11.23 -18.53 -9.88
C ALA A 137 10.35 -18.82 -11.09
N ASP A 138 10.41 -17.94 -12.08
CA ASP A 138 9.67 -17.96 -13.35
C ASP A 138 8.49 -16.96 -13.42
N PHE A 139 8.63 -15.84 -12.66
CA PHE A 139 7.62 -14.76 -12.70
C PHE A 139 7.63 -14.01 -14.04
N LEU A 140 8.79 -13.98 -14.72
CA LEU A 140 8.98 -13.25 -15.97
C LEU A 140 8.52 -14.03 -17.21
N SER A 141 8.30 -15.36 -17.12
CA SER A 141 7.82 -16.18 -18.23
C SER A 141 6.31 -16.02 -18.50
N HIS A 142 5.58 -15.45 -17.55
CA HIS A 142 4.14 -15.18 -17.66
C HIS A 142 3.88 -13.74 -18.12
N SER A 143 2.64 -13.48 -18.60
CA SER A 143 2.24 -12.11 -18.87
C SER A 143 2.40 -11.25 -17.59
N HIS A 144 2.80 -9.99 -17.73
CA HIS A 144 3.12 -9.07 -16.63
C HIS A 144 2.11 -9.12 -15.46
N GLY A 145 0.80 -9.11 -15.76
CA GLY A 145 -0.24 -9.16 -14.72
C GLY A 145 -0.43 -10.55 -14.07
N GLU A 146 -0.08 -11.60 -14.78
CA GLU A 146 -0.20 -12.99 -14.29
C GLU A 146 0.93 -13.33 -13.31
N GLY A 147 2.16 -12.98 -13.68
CA GLY A 147 3.31 -13.11 -12.81
C GLY A 147 3.16 -12.31 -11.51
N PHE A 148 2.58 -11.10 -11.61
CA PHE A 148 2.29 -10.24 -10.47
C PHE A 148 1.31 -10.88 -9.46
N LEU A 149 0.17 -11.40 -9.95
CA LEU A 149 -0.81 -12.05 -9.08
C LEU A 149 -0.28 -13.33 -8.44
N ARG A 150 0.42 -14.16 -9.22
CA ARG A 150 1.04 -15.39 -8.73
C ARG A 150 2.05 -15.11 -7.63
N PHE A 151 2.89 -14.09 -7.83
CA PHE A 151 3.84 -13.64 -6.82
C PHE A 151 3.15 -13.26 -5.51
N PHE A 152 2.04 -12.52 -5.57
CA PHE A 152 1.28 -12.16 -4.38
C PHE A 152 0.64 -13.37 -3.72
N GLU A 153 0.04 -14.28 -4.49
CA GLU A 153 -0.56 -15.48 -3.95
C GLU A 153 0.45 -16.31 -3.14
N GLU A 154 1.68 -16.43 -3.61
CA GLU A 154 2.70 -17.18 -2.91
C GLU A 154 3.22 -16.48 -1.64
N ARG A 155 3.37 -15.16 -1.69
CA ARG A 155 3.94 -14.37 -0.58
C ARG A 155 2.92 -14.03 0.50
N CYS A 156 1.65 -13.84 0.16
CA CYS A 156 0.60 -13.36 1.06
C CYS A 156 -0.15 -14.48 1.83
N GLN A 157 0.40 -15.68 1.94
CA GLN A 157 -0.23 -16.81 2.64
C GLN A 157 0.07 -16.86 4.13
N ARG A 158 1.00 -16.05 4.62
CA ARG A 158 1.50 -16.12 6.00
C ARG A 158 1.04 -14.93 6.82
N GLN A 159 1.05 -15.12 8.15
CA GLN A 159 0.83 -14.01 9.07
C GLN A 159 1.84 -12.88 8.81
N GLY A 160 1.33 -11.68 8.55
CA GLY A 160 2.19 -10.54 8.21
C GLY A 160 1.46 -9.24 7.92
N VAL A 161 2.25 -8.21 7.66
CA VAL A 161 1.79 -6.90 7.16
C VAL A 161 2.21 -6.78 5.70
N TYR A 162 1.24 -6.53 4.84
CA TYR A 162 1.41 -6.44 3.40
C TYR A 162 1.03 -5.05 2.92
N ILE A 163 1.96 -4.39 2.27
CA ILE A 163 1.81 -3.01 1.82
C ILE A 163 1.80 -3.03 0.29
N PHE A 164 0.82 -2.34 -0.31
CA PHE A 164 0.68 -2.25 -1.76
C PHE A 164 0.60 -0.79 -2.19
N ASP A 165 1.54 -0.38 -3.04
CA ASP A 165 1.60 0.97 -3.61
C ASP A 165 1.21 0.90 -5.09
N GLU A 166 0.02 1.40 -5.39
CA GLU A 166 -0.58 1.48 -6.72
C GLU A 166 -0.54 0.16 -7.52
N PRO A 167 -1.04 -0.97 -6.94
CA PRO A 167 -0.96 -2.28 -7.60
C PRO A 167 -1.69 -2.30 -8.96
N GLU A 168 -2.67 -1.42 -9.17
CA GLU A 168 -3.39 -1.30 -10.44
C GLU A 168 -2.50 -0.89 -11.62
N ALA A 169 -1.37 -0.25 -11.39
CA ALA A 169 -0.46 0.14 -12.47
C ALA A 169 0.13 -1.08 -13.22
N ALA A 170 0.18 -2.25 -12.54
CA ALA A 170 0.61 -3.51 -13.14
C ALA A 170 -0.55 -4.46 -13.50
N LEU A 171 -1.82 -4.08 -13.24
CA LEU A 171 -2.99 -4.95 -13.36
C LEU A 171 -4.06 -4.38 -14.30
N SER A 172 -4.42 -5.13 -15.33
CA SER A 172 -5.63 -4.82 -16.11
C SER A 172 -6.89 -4.85 -15.22
N PRO A 173 -8.00 -4.24 -15.61
CA PRO A 173 -9.25 -4.28 -14.84
C PRO A 173 -9.70 -5.69 -14.45
N ALA A 174 -9.58 -6.66 -15.35
CA ALA A 174 -9.90 -8.07 -15.07
C ALA A 174 -8.97 -8.66 -13.99
N ARG A 175 -7.67 -8.34 -14.05
CA ARG A 175 -6.69 -8.79 -13.04
C ARG A 175 -6.86 -8.09 -11.69
N GLN A 176 -7.36 -6.86 -11.67
CA GLN A 176 -7.76 -6.20 -10.41
C GLN A 176 -8.90 -6.94 -9.72
N ILE A 177 -9.86 -7.50 -10.45
CA ILE A 177 -10.90 -8.36 -9.88
C ILE A 177 -10.32 -9.64 -9.26
N GLU A 178 -9.32 -10.25 -9.91
CA GLU A 178 -8.62 -11.40 -9.33
C GLU A 178 -7.84 -11.02 -8.07
N PHE A 179 -7.20 -9.86 -8.07
CA PHE A 179 -6.52 -9.33 -6.89
C PHE A 179 -7.50 -9.07 -5.73
N LEU A 180 -8.70 -8.57 -5.99
CA LEU A 180 -9.75 -8.45 -4.97
C LEU A 180 -10.10 -9.80 -4.34
N LYS A 181 -10.12 -10.89 -5.12
CA LYS A 181 -10.36 -12.23 -4.57
C LYS A 181 -9.23 -12.66 -3.62
N LEU A 182 -7.98 -12.33 -3.95
CA LEU A 182 -6.84 -12.57 -3.06
C LEU A 182 -6.97 -11.76 -1.77
N LEU A 183 -7.22 -10.45 -1.85
CA LEU A 183 -7.41 -9.57 -0.70
C LEU A 183 -8.53 -10.07 0.23
N ARG A 184 -9.64 -10.55 -0.35
CA ARG A 184 -10.73 -11.15 0.42
C ARG A 184 -10.31 -12.43 1.15
N ARG A 185 -9.51 -13.30 0.52
CA ARG A 185 -8.94 -14.48 1.20
C ARG A 185 -8.01 -14.09 2.34
N MET A 186 -7.18 -13.05 2.14
CA MET A 186 -6.29 -12.51 3.17
C MET A 186 -7.09 -11.99 4.38
N ASP A 187 -8.15 -11.22 4.14
CA ASP A 187 -9.04 -10.73 5.20
C ASP A 187 -9.70 -11.88 5.97
N GLN A 188 -10.31 -12.83 5.26
CA GLN A 188 -10.97 -14.00 5.85
C GLN A 188 -10.03 -14.89 6.67
N SER A 189 -8.75 -14.95 6.31
CA SER A 189 -7.75 -15.68 7.07
C SER A 189 -7.52 -15.11 8.47
N GLY A 190 -7.75 -13.81 8.64
CA GLY A 190 -7.45 -13.04 9.85
C GLY A 190 -5.96 -12.95 10.17
N LEU A 191 -5.08 -13.43 9.27
CA LEU A 191 -3.63 -13.48 9.47
C LEU A 191 -2.87 -12.34 8.78
N CYS A 192 -3.53 -11.63 7.86
CA CYS A 192 -2.89 -10.61 7.05
C CYS A 192 -3.45 -9.23 7.42
N GLN A 193 -2.56 -8.30 7.70
CA GLN A 193 -2.90 -6.88 7.67
C GLN A 193 -2.46 -6.31 6.33
N VAL A 194 -3.37 -5.64 5.64
CA VAL A 194 -3.11 -5.01 4.34
C VAL A 194 -3.25 -3.50 4.46
N ILE A 195 -2.26 -2.78 3.94
CA ILE A 195 -2.28 -1.33 3.83
C ILE A 195 -2.00 -1.01 2.36
N MET A 196 -2.91 -0.35 1.67
CA MET A 196 -2.83 -0.15 0.23
C MET A 196 -3.11 1.31 -0.14
N ALA A 197 -2.30 1.86 -1.05
CA ALA A 197 -2.63 3.07 -1.76
C ALA A 197 -3.09 2.72 -3.17
N THR A 198 -4.15 3.35 -3.66
CA THR A 198 -4.70 3.08 -5.00
C THR A 198 -5.50 4.25 -5.54
N HIS A 199 -5.52 4.38 -6.87
CA HIS A 199 -6.43 5.25 -7.63
C HIS A 199 -7.57 4.47 -8.29
N SER A 200 -7.60 3.13 -8.17
CA SER A 200 -8.59 2.29 -8.84
C SER A 200 -9.92 2.21 -8.09
N PRO A 201 -11.03 2.69 -8.65
CA PRO A 201 -12.36 2.48 -8.08
C PRO A 201 -12.71 1.00 -7.90
N ILE A 202 -12.14 0.12 -8.72
CA ILE A 202 -12.32 -1.34 -8.59
C ILE A 202 -11.76 -1.82 -7.26
N LEU A 203 -10.51 -1.42 -6.93
CA LEU A 203 -9.85 -1.83 -5.69
C LEU A 203 -10.48 -1.15 -4.47
N MET A 204 -10.91 0.10 -4.59
CA MET A 204 -11.61 0.85 -3.52
C MET A 204 -12.93 0.17 -3.13
N ALA A 205 -13.54 -0.60 -4.04
CA ALA A 205 -14.83 -1.28 -3.81
C ALA A 205 -14.72 -2.53 -2.92
N LEU A 206 -13.55 -2.84 -2.36
CA LEU A 206 -13.38 -4.01 -1.49
C LEU A 206 -14.24 -3.90 -0.23
N ALA A 207 -15.29 -4.72 -0.16
CA ALA A 207 -16.17 -4.76 0.99
C ALA A 207 -15.40 -5.19 2.26
N GLY A 208 -15.63 -4.47 3.35
CA GLY A 208 -14.99 -4.74 4.64
C GLY A 208 -13.67 -3.99 4.86
N ALA A 209 -13.06 -3.39 3.84
CA ALA A 209 -11.91 -2.51 4.00
C ALA A 209 -12.32 -1.16 4.64
N THR A 210 -11.38 -0.52 5.34
CA THR A 210 -11.49 0.90 5.72
C THR A 210 -10.94 1.72 4.56
N LEU A 211 -11.75 2.60 3.98
CA LEU A 211 -11.34 3.53 2.94
C LEU A 211 -11.09 4.90 3.58
N LEU A 212 -9.86 5.42 3.42
CA LEU A 212 -9.40 6.68 3.98
C LEU A 212 -8.93 7.61 2.88
N GLN A 213 -9.46 8.82 2.86
CA GLN A 213 -9.00 9.87 1.95
C GLN A 213 -8.03 10.82 2.66
N ILE A 214 -6.92 11.14 1.98
CA ILE A 214 -6.00 12.19 2.43
C ILE A 214 -6.61 13.55 2.14
N HIS A 215 -6.71 14.35 3.18
CA HIS A 215 -7.07 15.76 3.14
C HIS A 215 -5.94 16.61 3.74
N LYS A 216 -6.03 17.91 3.59
CA LYS A 216 -5.06 18.85 4.18
C LYS A 216 -4.96 18.77 5.72
N TYR A 217 -5.95 18.19 6.38
CA TYR A 217 -6.00 18.04 7.84
C TYR A 217 -5.89 16.58 8.32
N GLY A 218 -5.32 15.68 7.52
CA GLY A 218 -5.17 14.28 7.91
C GLY A 218 -5.94 13.31 7.02
N LEU A 219 -6.12 12.07 7.50
CA LEU A 219 -6.88 11.03 6.81
C LEU A 219 -8.27 10.92 7.41
N GLN A 220 -9.28 10.90 6.55
CA GLN A 220 -10.67 10.80 6.96
C GLN A 220 -11.36 9.61 6.28
N PRO A 221 -12.21 8.86 6.98
CA PRO A 221 -13.03 7.83 6.37
C PRO A 221 -13.94 8.43 5.29
N ILE A 222 -14.04 7.73 4.17
CA ILE A 222 -14.88 8.12 3.05
C ILE A 222 -15.63 6.89 2.51
N ARG A 223 -16.82 7.08 1.95
CA ARG A 223 -17.53 6.04 1.22
C ARG A 223 -17.07 6.03 -0.23
N LEU A 224 -17.12 4.87 -0.88
CA LEU A 224 -16.73 4.74 -2.29
C LEU A 224 -17.49 5.73 -3.18
N GLU A 225 -18.81 5.85 -2.97
CA GLU A 225 -19.69 6.68 -3.78
C GLU A 225 -19.38 8.18 -3.67
N ASP A 226 -18.68 8.57 -2.60
CA ASP A 226 -18.30 9.96 -2.33
C ASP A 226 -16.93 10.32 -2.88
N THR A 227 -16.15 9.33 -3.35
CA THR A 227 -14.84 9.55 -3.96
C THR A 227 -14.96 10.15 -5.37
N ASP A 228 -14.08 11.07 -5.71
CA ASP A 228 -14.04 11.68 -7.04
C ASP A 228 -13.73 10.64 -8.12
N HIS A 229 -12.86 9.68 -7.82
CA HIS A 229 -12.53 8.56 -8.71
C HIS A 229 -13.76 7.75 -9.12
N PHE A 230 -14.64 7.41 -8.16
CA PHE A 230 -15.86 6.65 -8.46
C PHE A 230 -16.87 7.51 -9.20
N ARG A 231 -17.07 8.77 -8.80
CA ARG A 231 -17.99 9.69 -9.46
C ARG A 231 -17.61 9.91 -10.91
N LEU A 232 -16.34 10.21 -11.17
CA LEU A 232 -15.81 10.40 -12.52
C LEU A 232 -16.00 9.15 -13.37
N MET A 233 -15.63 7.98 -12.86
CA MET A 233 -15.78 6.71 -13.60
C MET A 233 -17.25 6.38 -13.86
N ARG A 234 -18.14 6.66 -12.91
CA ARG A 234 -19.59 6.46 -13.08
C ARG A 234 -20.17 7.34 -14.18
N GLU A 235 -19.79 8.63 -14.22
CA GLU A 235 -20.24 9.54 -15.26
C GLU A 235 -19.68 9.13 -16.64
N PHE A 236 -18.41 8.79 -16.73
CA PHE A 236 -17.79 8.26 -17.95
C PHE A 236 -18.53 7.00 -18.45
N CYS A 237 -18.85 6.05 -17.57
CA CYS A 237 -19.51 4.80 -17.99
C CYS A 237 -20.98 4.99 -18.44
N ARG A 238 -21.64 6.10 -18.11
CA ARG A 238 -23.01 6.40 -18.57
C ARG A 238 -23.05 6.75 -20.04
N ASP A 239 -22.17 7.63 -20.48
CA ASP A 239 -22.04 8.08 -21.85
C ASP A 239 -20.60 8.52 -22.12
N PRO A 240 -19.74 7.59 -22.54
CA PRO A 240 -18.31 7.87 -22.73
C PRO A 240 -18.02 8.97 -23.77
N GLU A 241 -18.79 9.01 -24.86
CA GLU A 241 -18.59 9.98 -25.93
C GLU A 241 -18.95 11.39 -25.44
N ALA A 242 -20.13 11.56 -24.90
CA ALA A 242 -20.56 12.86 -24.38
C ALA A 242 -19.68 13.35 -23.22
N PHE A 243 -19.18 12.43 -22.35
CA PHE A 243 -18.27 12.75 -21.28
C PHE A 243 -16.93 13.32 -21.82
N VAL A 244 -16.35 12.66 -22.81
CA VAL A 244 -15.08 13.08 -23.40
C VAL A 244 -15.23 14.42 -24.13
N GLU A 245 -16.27 14.60 -24.93
CA GLU A 245 -16.52 15.86 -25.64
C GLU A 245 -16.68 17.02 -24.65
N ALA A 246 -17.48 16.86 -23.59
CA ALA A 246 -17.63 17.88 -22.56
C ALA A 246 -16.31 18.21 -21.84
N ALA A 247 -15.46 17.21 -21.59
CA ALA A 247 -14.15 17.41 -20.97
C ALA A 247 -13.18 18.15 -21.89
N LEU A 248 -13.25 17.95 -23.21
CA LEU A 248 -12.40 18.63 -24.19
C LEU A 248 -12.83 20.09 -24.43
N GLU A 249 -14.13 20.39 -24.26
CA GLU A 249 -14.66 21.74 -24.37
C GLU A 249 -14.45 22.60 -23.10
N SER A 250 -14.30 21.96 -21.95
CA SER A 250 -14.00 22.66 -20.68
C SER A 250 -12.54 23.10 -20.65
N ARG A 251 -12.30 24.41 -20.80
CA ARG A 251 -10.99 25.08 -20.67
C ARG A 251 -10.73 25.50 -19.24
#